data_e93cdcdea644cff5755840e544462976
#
_entry.id   e93cdcdea644cff5755840e544462976
#
_cell.length_a   1.000
_cell.length_b   1.000
_cell.length_c   1.000
_cell.angle_alpha   90.00
_cell.angle_beta   90.00
_cell.angle_gamma   90.00
#
_symmetry.space_group_name_H-M   'P 1'
#
loop_
_entity.id
_entity.type
_entity.pdbx_description
1 polymer ?
#
loop_
_entity_poly.entity_id
_entity_poly.type
_entity_poly.pdbx_seq_one_letter_code
_entity_poly.pdbx_strand_id
1 'polypeptide(L)'
;MKVMRQNDRWRWLTAGAVTVCLLAFTLLIGLLGWQGLRTFWPHRVELYTFTQPDGSQTRLLGETLERQSTYPAPAEGTDGQRAFLHRYLIKTGNRDWAAPDFRIALSKAAPAVSQPEDIMVLQRRSHGNAYGWLVGLREDNEALTAKNIHALLQQRLEQVQLTVRQASEIRRIDMAQLNQQLDQLDDQAEQQREEKQFDLQAQSEYDANQAALERRLIQLNERLNNLQEESERDVLILRDVNGIEHSIPLSQIVAAWQPNAMTLTEKTGHFLQQLWRFVSDSPAEGESDFGVFPALFGTVLMVLLMSVVVMPLGVIAAVWLHEYAGRNALTRLVRIAVVNLAGVPSIVYGVFGLGFFVWLVGGTVDRLFYSSALPNPTFGTPGLLWASLTLALLTLPVVIVATEEGLSRIPDSLRQGSLALGATQAETLWNVVLPMAVPAMLTGLILAVARAAGETAPLMLVGVVKMVPELPVDAVFPYLHLDRKFMHLGFQIYDLAFQSPNTEADRPLVFATALLLVLIILLLNLLAMGLRHRLRERYRLMTQ
;
A
#
# COMPACT_ATOMS: atom_id res chain seq x y z
N MET A 1 56.54 8.06 -16.75
CA MET A 1 55.62 7.38 -17.71
C MET A 1 54.93 6.10 -17.18
N LYS A 2 55.59 5.25 -16.35
CA LYS A 2 54.94 4.04 -15.77
C LYS A 2 53.81 4.32 -14.76
N VAL A 3 53.92 5.38 -13.96
CA VAL A 3 52.92 5.75 -12.93
C VAL A 3 51.59 6.25 -13.56
N MET A 4 51.65 6.98 -14.68
CA MET A 4 50.43 7.40 -15.40
C MET A 4 49.64 6.23 -15.97
N ARG A 5 50.29 5.17 -16.50
CA ARG A 5 49.59 3.97 -17.03
C ARG A 5 48.89 3.14 -15.95
N GLN A 6 49.37 3.18 -14.70
CA GLN A 6 48.74 2.45 -13.59
C GLN A 6 47.46 3.16 -13.09
N ASN A 7 47.47 4.48 -13.06
CA ASN A 7 46.27 5.29 -12.72
C ASN A 7 45.18 5.16 -13.78
N ASP A 8 45.51 5.03 -15.06
CA ASP A 8 44.49 4.85 -16.10
C ASP A 8 43.79 3.49 -16.02
N ARG A 9 44.48 2.42 -15.64
CA ARG A 9 43.89 1.10 -15.42
C ARG A 9 42.85 1.13 -14.29
N TRP A 10 43.14 1.78 -13.18
CA TRP A 10 42.19 1.93 -12.07
C TRP A 10 40.99 2.79 -12.44
N ARG A 11 41.17 3.84 -13.25
CA ARG A 11 40.06 4.65 -13.77
C ARG A 11 39.11 3.83 -14.66
N TRP A 12 39.65 2.98 -15.55
CA TRP A 12 38.85 2.09 -16.38
C TRP A 12 38.14 1.03 -15.57
N LEU A 13 38.79 0.47 -14.55
CA LEU A 13 38.16 -0.50 -13.66
C LEU A 13 37.03 0.12 -12.84
N THR A 14 37.22 1.30 -12.28
CA THR A 14 36.17 2.02 -11.52
C THR A 14 35.04 2.45 -12.44
N ALA A 15 35.33 2.97 -13.63
CA ALA A 15 34.28 3.30 -14.62
C ALA A 15 33.49 2.05 -15.05
N GLY A 16 34.20 0.92 -15.29
CA GLY A 16 33.56 -0.36 -15.60
C GLY A 16 32.67 -0.86 -14.46
N ALA A 17 33.12 -0.80 -13.21
CA ALA A 17 32.32 -1.19 -12.05
C ALA A 17 31.06 -0.32 -11.91
N VAL A 18 31.18 1.00 -12.04
CA VAL A 18 30.02 1.93 -12.00
C VAL A 18 29.06 1.62 -13.14
N THR A 19 29.56 1.36 -14.35
CA THR A 19 28.71 1.00 -15.51
C THR A 19 27.94 -0.29 -15.26
N VAL A 20 28.59 -1.33 -14.71
CA VAL A 20 27.93 -2.60 -14.37
C VAL A 20 26.84 -2.39 -13.30
N CYS A 21 27.13 -1.61 -12.25
CA CYS A 21 26.12 -1.28 -11.22
C CYS A 21 24.92 -0.53 -11.81
N LEU A 22 25.15 0.47 -12.67
CA LEU A 22 24.08 1.22 -13.32
C LEU A 22 23.25 0.33 -14.26
N LEU A 23 23.92 -0.52 -15.04
CA LEU A 23 23.23 -1.49 -15.92
C LEU A 23 22.40 -2.48 -15.11
N ALA A 24 22.93 -3.04 -14.03
CA ALA A 24 22.21 -3.96 -13.15
C ALA A 24 20.97 -3.29 -12.52
N PHE A 25 21.13 -2.04 -12.05
CA PHE A 25 20.02 -1.27 -11.48
C PHE A 25 18.94 -0.95 -12.53
N THR A 26 19.36 -0.50 -13.72
CA THR A 26 18.44 -0.21 -14.84
C THR A 26 17.71 -1.47 -15.31
N LEU A 27 18.42 -2.60 -15.38
CA LEU A 27 17.84 -3.89 -15.74
C LEU A 27 16.81 -4.34 -14.69
N LEU A 28 17.12 -4.18 -13.40
CA LEU A 28 16.20 -4.50 -12.30
C LEU A 28 14.91 -3.69 -12.41
N ILE A 29 15.00 -2.37 -12.54
CA ILE A 29 13.82 -1.51 -12.70
C ILE A 29 13.08 -1.83 -13.99
N GLY A 30 13.80 -2.08 -15.10
CA GLY A 30 13.21 -2.48 -16.36
C GLY A 30 12.43 -3.80 -16.26
N LEU A 31 12.97 -4.77 -15.52
CA LEU A 31 12.31 -6.05 -15.28
C LEU A 31 11.05 -5.88 -14.41
N LEU A 32 11.15 -5.11 -13.31
CA LEU A 32 9.99 -4.78 -12.47
C LEU A 32 8.91 -4.06 -13.28
N GLY A 33 9.33 -3.08 -14.11
CA GLY A 33 8.42 -2.34 -14.98
C GLY A 33 7.74 -3.22 -16.00
N TRP A 34 8.50 -4.05 -16.70
CA TRP A 34 7.96 -4.95 -17.71
C TRP A 34 6.98 -5.98 -17.15
N GLN A 35 7.36 -6.64 -16.04
CA GLN A 35 6.51 -7.65 -15.42
C GLN A 35 5.29 -7.04 -14.73
N GLY A 36 5.48 -5.93 -14.00
CA GLY A 36 4.40 -5.25 -13.29
C GLY A 36 3.37 -4.61 -14.22
N LEU A 37 3.83 -3.86 -15.24
CA LEU A 37 2.93 -3.17 -16.16
C LEU A 37 2.17 -4.13 -17.08
N ARG A 38 2.74 -5.29 -17.39
CA ARG A 38 2.07 -6.31 -18.18
C ARG A 38 0.75 -6.77 -17.55
N THR A 39 0.62 -6.73 -16.25
CA THR A 39 -0.61 -7.12 -15.52
C THR A 39 -1.83 -6.30 -15.93
N PHE A 40 -1.64 -5.02 -16.25
CA PHE A 40 -2.73 -4.10 -16.60
C PHE A 40 -3.09 -4.13 -18.08
N TRP A 41 -2.28 -4.80 -18.89
CA TRP A 41 -2.57 -4.93 -20.31
C TRP A 41 -3.68 -5.96 -20.53
N PRO A 42 -4.75 -5.64 -21.27
CA PRO A 42 -5.84 -6.57 -21.51
C PRO A 42 -5.34 -7.78 -22.33
N HIS A 43 -5.24 -8.92 -21.65
CA HIS A 43 -4.85 -10.16 -22.27
C HIS A 43 -5.97 -10.71 -23.14
N ARG A 44 -5.61 -11.49 -24.16
CA ARG A 44 -6.59 -12.19 -24.99
C ARG A 44 -7.17 -13.36 -24.21
N VAL A 45 -8.49 -13.55 -24.34
CA VAL A 45 -9.17 -14.73 -23.80
C VAL A 45 -9.20 -15.79 -24.88
N GLU A 46 -8.73 -16.96 -24.54
CA GLU A 46 -8.59 -18.10 -25.46
C GLU A 46 -9.50 -19.24 -25.01
N LEU A 47 -10.18 -19.85 -25.99
CA LEU A 47 -10.95 -21.07 -25.79
C LEU A 47 -10.09 -22.26 -26.21
N TYR A 48 -9.72 -23.07 -25.23
CA TYR A 48 -8.95 -24.29 -25.39
C TYR A 48 -9.86 -25.50 -25.48
N THR A 49 -9.62 -26.36 -26.46
CA THR A 49 -10.25 -27.67 -26.54
C THR A 49 -9.17 -28.74 -26.42
N PHE A 50 -9.18 -29.43 -25.28
CA PHE A 50 -8.31 -30.56 -24.99
C PHE A 50 -9.03 -31.85 -25.34
N THR A 51 -8.45 -32.67 -26.15
CA THR A 51 -8.95 -34.02 -26.42
C THR A 51 -8.24 -34.99 -25.47
N GLN A 52 -9.00 -35.65 -24.63
CA GLN A 52 -8.48 -36.66 -23.69
C GLN A 52 -8.22 -37.98 -24.44
N PRO A 53 -7.41 -38.90 -23.87
CA PRO A 53 -7.14 -40.20 -24.50
C PRO A 53 -8.37 -41.09 -24.72
N ASP A 54 -9.44 -40.84 -23.98
CA ASP A 54 -10.75 -41.51 -24.08
C ASP A 54 -11.67 -40.93 -25.15
N GLY A 55 -11.19 -39.90 -25.90
CA GLY A 55 -11.95 -39.20 -26.92
C GLY A 55 -12.87 -38.11 -26.38
N SER A 56 -12.96 -37.92 -25.05
CA SER A 56 -13.73 -36.81 -24.49
C SER A 56 -13.03 -35.46 -24.73
N GLN A 57 -13.82 -34.41 -24.94
CA GLN A 57 -13.32 -33.06 -25.13
C GLN A 57 -13.59 -32.21 -23.88
N THR A 58 -12.53 -31.70 -23.27
CA THR A 58 -12.62 -30.72 -22.21
C THR A 58 -12.38 -29.35 -22.79
N ARG A 59 -13.31 -28.42 -22.58
CA ARG A 59 -13.21 -27.03 -23.02
C ARG A 59 -12.85 -26.15 -21.82
N LEU A 60 -11.84 -25.31 -21.98
CA LEU A 60 -11.44 -24.32 -20.98
C LEU A 60 -11.41 -22.93 -21.64
N LEU A 61 -12.07 -21.97 -21.00
CA LEU A 61 -12.09 -20.57 -21.42
C LEU A 61 -11.32 -19.75 -20.41
N GLY A 62 -10.38 -18.93 -20.86
CA GLY A 62 -9.62 -18.08 -19.93
C GLY A 62 -8.42 -17.38 -20.55
N GLU A 63 -7.72 -16.64 -19.71
CA GLU A 63 -6.46 -15.97 -20.04
C GLU A 63 -5.27 -16.89 -19.79
N THR A 64 -4.37 -17.01 -20.75
CA THR A 64 -3.15 -17.81 -20.60
C THR A 64 -2.08 -16.98 -19.91
N LEU A 65 -1.71 -17.36 -18.69
CA LEU A 65 -0.65 -16.73 -17.92
C LEU A 65 0.73 -17.28 -18.30
N GLU A 66 0.82 -18.60 -18.45
CA GLU A 66 2.08 -19.26 -18.69
C GLU A 66 1.92 -20.48 -19.62
N ARG A 67 2.86 -20.62 -20.55
CA ARG A 67 3.01 -21.80 -21.42
C ARG A 67 4.42 -22.35 -21.22
N GLN A 68 4.52 -23.54 -20.68
CA GLN A 68 5.79 -24.24 -20.50
C GLN A 68 5.75 -25.58 -21.23
N SER A 69 6.90 -25.93 -21.77
CA SER A 69 7.11 -27.28 -22.33
C SER A 69 8.07 -28.01 -21.40
N THR A 70 7.62 -29.12 -20.85
CA THR A 70 8.41 -29.87 -19.85
C THR A 70 8.53 -31.35 -20.24
N TYR A 71 9.64 -31.95 -19.83
CA TYR A 71 9.77 -33.40 -19.85
C TYR A 71 9.40 -33.91 -18.45
N PRO A 72 8.38 -34.76 -18.29
CA PRO A 72 8.07 -35.35 -17.00
C PRO A 72 9.27 -36.14 -16.50
N ALA A 73 9.47 -36.14 -15.18
CA ALA A 73 10.43 -37.03 -14.53
C ALA A 73 10.13 -38.50 -14.93
N PRO A 74 11.14 -39.33 -15.20
CA PRO A 74 10.91 -40.74 -15.55
C PRO A 74 10.14 -41.39 -14.41
N ALA A 75 8.98 -41.96 -14.71
CA ALA A 75 8.30 -42.86 -13.81
C ALA A 75 9.18 -44.13 -13.61
N GLU A 76 9.43 -44.51 -12.36
CA GLU A 76 10.19 -45.71 -12.05
C GLU A 76 9.55 -46.92 -12.79
N GLY A 77 10.25 -47.49 -13.74
CA GLY A 77 9.89 -48.75 -14.40
C GLY A 77 9.44 -48.68 -15.87
N THR A 78 9.47 -47.54 -16.56
CA THR A 78 9.12 -47.46 -17.99
C THR A 78 10.32 -47.03 -18.84
N ASP A 79 10.73 -47.92 -19.73
CA ASP A 79 11.84 -47.76 -20.64
C ASP A 79 11.47 -46.73 -21.75
N GLY A 80 12.09 -45.59 -21.76
CA GLY A 80 12.68 -44.98 -22.95
C GLY A 80 11.94 -43.95 -23.79
N GLN A 81 10.66 -43.66 -23.67
CA GLN A 81 10.09 -42.52 -24.46
C GLN A 81 9.62 -41.36 -23.55
N ARG A 82 10.48 -40.35 -23.41
CA ARG A 82 10.12 -39.06 -22.79
C ARG A 82 9.06 -38.38 -23.65
N ALA A 83 7.79 -38.53 -23.29
CA ALA A 83 6.73 -37.78 -23.97
C ALA A 83 6.84 -36.31 -23.59
N PHE A 84 6.92 -35.44 -24.60
CA PHE A 84 6.90 -34.00 -24.42
C PHE A 84 5.52 -33.59 -23.87
N LEU A 85 5.48 -32.87 -22.75
CA LEU A 85 4.24 -32.37 -22.14
C LEU A 85 4.23 -30.85 -22.19
N HIS A 86 3.14 -30.30 -22.70
CA HIS A 86 2.83 -28.88 -22.62
C HIS A 86 2.01 -28.60 -21.36
N ARG A 87 2.53 -27.73 -20.51
CA ARG A 87 1.85 -27.22 -19.32
C ARG A 87 1.30 -25.83 -19.64
N TYR A 88 0.01 -25.66 -19.47
CA TYR A 88 -0.70 -24.40 -19.60
C TYR A 88 -1.23 -24.00 -18.24
N LEU A 89 -0.88 -22.77 -17.78
CA LEU A 89 -1.53 -22.14 -16.62
C LEU A 89 -2.56 -21.15 -17.18
N ILE A 90 -3.83 -21.50 -17.00
CA ILE A 90 -4.97 -20.74 -17.54
C ILE A 90 -5.77 -20.17 -16.39
N LYS A 91 -5.99 -18.84 -16.39
CA LYS A 91 -6.92 -18.17 -15.49
C LYS A 91 -8.33 -18.35 -16.05
N THR A 92 -9.08 -19.25 -15.46
CA THR A 92 -10.44 -19.58 -15.90
C THR A 92 -11.50 -18.73 -15.23
N GLY A 93 -11.15 -18.04 -14.12
CA GLY A 93 -12.11 -17.25 -13.36
C GLY A 93 -13.32 -18.05 -12.89
N ASN A 94 -14.46 -17.37 -12.76
CA ASN A 94 -15.74 -18.03 -12.46
C ASN A 94 -15.71 -18.86 -11.16
N ARG A 95 -15.10 -18.34 -10.10
CA ARG A 95 -14.78 -19.06 -8.86
C ARG A 95 -16.01 -19.58 -8.13
N ASP A 96 -17.14 -18.92 -8.28
CA ASP A 96 -18.42 -19.24 -7.65
C ASP A 96 -19.11 -20.45 -8.28
N TRP A 97 -18.88 -20.75 -9.57
CA TRP A 97 -19.51 -21.90 -10.24
C TRP A 97 -18.53 -22.83 -10.94
N ALA A 98 -17.24 -22.46 -11.10
CA ALA A 98 -16.25 -23.26 -11.78
C ALA A 98 -14.87 -23.24 -11.09
N ALA A 99 -14.85 -23.29 -9.75
CA ALA A 99 -13.60 -23.35 -8.99
C ALA A 99 -12.65 -24.49 -9.44
N PRO A 100 -11.31 -24.28 -9.44
CA PRO A 100 -10.58 -23.10 -9.01
C PRO A 100 -10.39 -22.05 -10.14
N ASP A 101 -10.08 -20.80 -9.75
CA ASP A 101 -9.80 -19.66 -10.66
C ASP A 101 -8.69 -19.95 -11.68
N PHE A 102 -7.75 -20.79 -11.31
CA PHE A 102 -6.58 -21.14 -12.11
C PHE A 102 -6.54 -22.64 -12.34
N ARG A 103 -6.39 -23.02 -13.58
CA ARG A 103 -6.29 -24.44 -13.97
C ARG A 103 -4.99 -24.71 -14.67
N ILE A 104 -4.31 -25.77 -14.23
CA ILE A 104 -3.15 -26.31 -14.92
C ILE A 104 -3.64 -27.41 -15.86
N ALA A 105 -3.53 -27.18 -17.17
CA ALA A 105 -3.82 -28.19 -18.17
C ALA A 105 -2.50 -28.77 -18.69
N LEU A 106 -2.40 -30.10 -18.65
CA LEU A 106 -1.27 -30.86 -19.20
C LEU A 106 -1.73 -31.59 -20.46
N SER A 107 -1.05 -31.39 -21.57
CA SER A 107 -1.38 -32.05 -22.83
C SER A 107 -0.12 -32.53 -23.54
N LYS A 108 -0.21 -33.74 -24.14
CA LYS A 108 0.83 -34.29 -25.01
C LYS A 108 0.80 -33.67 -26.41
N ALA A 109 -0.38 -33.28 -26.89
CA ALA A 109 -0.59 -32.60 -28.14
C ALA A 109 -0.98 -31.14 -27.91
N ALA A 110 -0.65 -30.26 -28.84
CA ALA A 110 -1.11 -28.87 -28.75
C ALA A 110 -2.65 -28.86 -28.82
N PRO A 111 -3.36 -28.24 -27.85
CA PRO A 111 -4.81 -28.13 -27.90
C PRO A 111 -5.25 -27.24 -29.06
N ALA A 112 -6.48 -27.46 -29.53
CA ALA A 112 -7.09 -26.50 -30.46
C ALA A 112 -7.41 -25.21 -29.70
N VAL A 113 -6.93 -24.07 -30.22
CA VAL A 113 -7.10 -22.76 -29.62
C VAL A 113 -7.92 -21.89 -30.57
N SER A 114 -9.01 -21.32 -30.07
CA SER A 114 -9.77 -20.30 -30.77
C SER A 114 -9.86 -19.03 -29.94
N GLN A 115 -10.04 -17.88 -30.58
CA GLN A 115 -10.12 -16.56 -29.97
C GLN A 115 -11.42 -15.88 -30.44
N PRO A 116 -12.60 -16.26 -29.88
CA PRO A 116 -13.85 -15.64 -30.25
C PRO A 116 -13.83 -14.14 -29.89
N GLU A 117 -14.38 -13.29 -30.79
CA GLU A 117 -14.37 -11.83 -30.61
C GLU A 117 -15.44 -11.36 -29.60
N ASP A 118 -16.52 -12.15 -29.46
CA ASP A 118 -17.71 -11.85 -28.65
C ASP A 118 -17.57 -12.21 -27.16
N ILE A 119 -16.41 -12.73 -26.73
CA ILE A 119 -16.17 -13.06 -25.32
C ILE A 119 -16.07 -11.78 -24.50
N MET A 120 -16.77 -11.79 -23.37
CA MET A 120 -16.74 -10.74 -22.36
C MET A 120 -15.95 -11.17 -21.12
N VAL A 121 -15.18 -10.24 -20.59
CA VAL A 121 -14.54 -10.34 -19.29
C VAL A 121 -15.26 -9.38 -18.35
N LEU A 122 -15.69 -9.91 -17.20
CA LEU A 122 -16.30 -9.13 -16.12
C LEU A 122 -15.33 -9.12 -14.94
N GLN A 123 -14.85 -7.95 -14.57
CA GLN A 123 -14.13 -7.76 -13.31
C GLN A 123 -15.16 -7.58 -12.21
N ARG A 124 -15.14 -8.48 -11.23
CA ARG A 124 -16.11 -8.47 -10.11
C ARG A 124 -15.45 -8.02 -8.81
N ARG A 125 -16.28 -7.54 -7.88
CA ARG A 125 -15.83 -7.15 -6.52
C ARG A 125 -15.42 -8.35 -5.69
N SER A 126 -16.10 -9.48 -5.90
CA SER A 126 -15.85 -10.75 -5.22
C SER A 126 -15.79 -11.89 -6.24
N HIS A 127 -15.23 -13.04 -5.87
CA HIS A 127 -15.13 -14.25 -6.69
C HIS A 127 -14.28 -14.14 -7.98
N GLY A 128 -13.40 -13.13 -8.08
CA GLY A 128 -12.50 -12.96 -9.21
C GLY A 128 -13.18 -12.56 -10.52
N ASN A 129 -12.47 -12.66 -11.64
CA ASN A 129 -13.02 -12.34 -12.96
C ASN A 129 -14.00 -13.41 -13.44
N ALA A 130 -15.03 -13.01 -14.19
CA ALA A 130 -15.90 -13.93 -14.91
C ALA A 130 -15.65 -13.83 -16.41
N TYR A 131 -15.61 -15.00 -17.08
CA TYR A 131 -15.42 -15.13 -18.52
C TYR A 131 -16.60 -15.85 -19.14
N GLY A 132 -17.16 -15.29 -20.21
CA GLY A 132 -18.30 -15.90 -20.91
C GLY A 132 -18.85 -15.02 -22.01
N TRP A 133 -20.03 -15.39 -22.49
CA TRP A 133 -20.77 -14.66 -23.53
C TRP A 133 -21.94 -13.92 -22.91
N LEU A 134 -22.08 -12.64 -23.24
CA LEU A 134 -23.21 -11.84 -22.82
C LEU A 134 -24.50 -12.33 -23.51
N VAL A 135 -25.45 -12.80 -22.75
CA VAL A 135 -26.76 -13.25 -23.25
C VAL A 135 -27.79 -12.13 -23.18
N GLY A 136 -27.83 -11.41 -22.06
CA GLY A 136 -28.81 -10.36 -21.83
C GLY A 136 -28.60 -9.59 -20.54
N LEU A 137 -29.45 -8.58 -20.39
CA LEU A 137 -29.64 -7.81 -19.16
C LEU A 137 -31.06 -7.96 -18.69
N ARG A 138 -31.27 -8.03 -17.38
CA ARG A 138 -32.62 -8.01 -16.75
C ARG A 138 -32.67 -6.88 -15.73
N GLU A 139 -33.82 -6.22 -15.65
CA GLU A 139 -34.20 -5.28 -14.60
C GLU A 139 -35.44 -5.84 -13.92
N ASP A 140 -35.42 -6.02 -12.60
CA ASP A 140 -36.53 -6.64 -11.82
C ASP A 140 -37.11 -7.93 -12.47
N ASN A 141 -36.22 -8.77 -13.01
CA ASN A 141 -36.55 -10.01 -13.72
C ASN A 141 -37.16 -9.84 -15.14
N GLU A 142 -37.33 -8.62 -15.63
CA GLU A 142 -37.77 -8.36 -17.01
C GLU A 142 -36.56 -8.19 -17.94
N ALA A 143 -36.59 -8.85 -19.12
CA ALA A 143 -35.52 -8.79 -20.08
C ALA A 143 -35.45 -7.42 -20.75
N LEU A 144 -34.31 -6.74 -20.63
CA LEU A 144 -34.06 -5.47 -21.32
C LEU A 144 -33.67 -5.72 -22.78
N THR A 145 -34.48 -5.20 -23.68
CA THR A 145 -34.24 -5.32 -25.13
C THR A 145 -33.62 -4.01 -25.65
N ALA A 146 -32.43 -4.09 -26.18
CA ALA A 146 -31.76 -2.94 -26.78
C ALA A 146 -31.10 -3.33 -28.12
N LYS A 147 -31.08 -2.39 -29.08
CA LYS A 147 -30.37 -2.57 -30.35
C LYS A 147 -28.85 -2.76 -30.16
N ASN A 148 -28.32 -2.16 -29.09
CA ASN A 148 -26.92 -2.29 -28.69
C ASN A 148 -26.84 -2.60 -27.20
N ILE A 149 -26.79 -3.89 -26.87
CA ILE A 149 -26.76 -4.37 -25.49
C ILE A 149 -25.47 -3.98 -24.74
N HIS A 150 -24.34 -3.83 -25.46
CA HIS A 150 -23.08 -3.40 -24.86
C HIS A 150 -23.10 -1.94 -24.40
N ALA A 151 -23.69 -1.05 -25.20
CA ALA A 151 -23.83 0.35 -24.81
C ALA A 151 -24.79 0.51 -23.62
N LEU A 152 -25.89 -0.24 -23.62
CA LEU A 152 -26.83 -0.31 -22.51
C LEU A 152 -26.14 -0.82 -21.22
N LEU A 153 -25.34 -1.88 -21.34
CA LEU A 153 -24.57 -2.42 -20.21
C LEU A 153 -23.65 -1.36 -19.60
N GLN A 154 -22.88 -0.65 -20.42
CA GLN A 154 -21.96 0.39 -19.91
C GLN A 154 -22.73 1.52 -19.20
N GLN A 155 -23.83 1.98 -19.77
CA GLN A 155 -24.64 3.02 -19.17
C GLN A 155 -25.23 2.57 -17.82
N ARG A 156 -25.80 1.36 -17.75
CA ARG A 156 -26.37 0.81 -16.52
C ARG A 156 -25.30 0.55 -15.47
N LEU A 157 -24.14 0.07 -15.88
CA LEU A 157 -23.02 -0.16 -14.99
C LEU A 157 -22.54 1.14 -14.33
N GLU A 158 -22.47 2.25 -15.09
CA GLU A 158 -22.13 3.57 -14.53
C GLU A 158 -23.15 4.03 -13.49
N GLN A 159 -24.44 3.86 -13.78
CA GLN A 159 -25.52 4.21 -12.84
C GLN A 159 -25.43 3.40 -11.55
N VAL A 160 -25.35 2.07 -11.65
CA VAL A 160 -25.24 1.18 -10.49
C VAL A 160 -23.97 1.48 -9.68
N GLN A 161 -22.84 1.77 -10.33
CA GLN A 161 -21.61 2.15 -9.63
C GLN A 161 -21.76 3.45 -8.84
N LEU A 162 -22.54 4.42 -9.31
CA LEU A 162 -22.84 5.64 -8.55
C LEU A 162 -23.65 5.31 -7.29
N THR A 163 -24.70 4.48 -7.40
CA THR A 163 -25.49 4.02 -6.27
C THR A 163 -24.64 3.29 -5.23
N VAL A 164 -23.76 2.37 -5.68
CA VAL A 164 -22.83 1.65 -4.80
C VAL A 164 -21.83 2.58 -4.12
N ARG A 165 -21.33 3.60 -4.81
CA ARG A 165 -20.44 4.61 -4.20
C ARG A 165 -21.17 5.41 -3.12
N GLN A 166 -22.41 5.83 -3.38
CA GLN A 166 -23.22 6.53 -2.37
C GLN A 166 -23.46 5.68 -1.13
N ALA A 167 -23.79 4.38 -1.30
CA ALA A 167 -23.93 3.46 -0.19
C ALA A 167 -22.62 3.31 0.60
N SER A 168 -21.49 3.23 -0.08
CA SER A 168 -20.18 3.14 0.58
C SER A 168 -19.77 4.43 1.33
N GLU A 169 -20.16 5.61 0.81
CA GLU A 169 -19.96 6.89 1.50
C GLU A 169 -20.78 6.98 2.79
N ILE A 170 -22.06 6.64 2.74
CA ILE A 170 -22.93 6.61 3.92
C ILE A 170 -22.32 5.69 4.98
N ARG A 171 -21.91 4.47 4.59
CA ARG A 171 -21.31 3.50 5.53
C ARG A 171 -20.03 4.02 6.14
N ARG A 172 -19.13 4.60 5.33
CA ARG A 172 -17.79 5.02 5.77
C ARG A 172 -17.78 6.35 6.53
N ILE A 173 -18.63 7.31 6.16
CA ILE A 173 -18.61 8.66 6.73
C ILE A 173 -19.75 8.84 7.71
N ASP A 174 -21.01 8.71 7.25
CA ASP A 174 -22.16 9.06 8.08
C ASP A 174 -22.31 8.12 9.28
N MET A 175 -22.15 6.80 9.06
CA MET A 175 -22.22 5.83 10.16
C MET A 175 -21.05 5.93 11.12
N ALA A 176 -19.84 6.19 10.62
CA ALA A 176 -18.66 6.39 11.47
C ALA A 176 -18.80 7.63 12.35
N GLN A 177 -19.29 8.74 11.78
CA GLN A 177 -19.58 9.96 12.57
C GLN A 177 -20.65 9.72 13.63
N LEU A 178 -21.69 8.96 13.29
CA LEU A 178 -22.77 8.66 14.21
C LEU A 178 -22.31 7.77 15.36
N ASN A 179 -21.53 6.73 15.06
CA ASN A 179 -20.93 5.88 16.10
C ASN A 179 -20.02 6.68 17.03
N GLN A 180 -19.19 7.57 16.47
CA GLN A 180 -18.36 8.45 17.31
C GLN A 180 -19.20 9.38 18.21
N GLN A 181 -20.33 9.89 17.71
CA GLN A 181 -21.24 10.71 18.54
C GLN A 181 -21.87 9.89 19.68
N LEU A 182 -22.19 8.62 19.43
CA LEU A 182 -22.66 7.70 20.46
C LEU A 182 -21.57 7.44 21.51
N ASP A 183 -20.35 7.10 21.07
CA ASP A 183 -19.21 6.88 21.97
C ASP A 183 -18.92 8.13 22.82
N GLN A 184 -18.93 9.33 22.22
CA GLN A 184 -18.74 10.59 22.97
C GLN A 184 -19.83 10.86 23.98
N LEU A 185 -21.09 10.50 23.65
CA LEU A 185 -22.20 10.64 24.58
C LEU A 185 -22.07 9.70 25.77
N ASP A 186 -21.63 8.46 25.53
CA ASP A 186 -21.39 7.46 26.55
C ASP A 186 -20.22 7.87 27.46
N ASP A 187 -19.09 8.32 26.88
CA ASP A 187 -17.93 8.82 27.62
C ASP A 187 -18.30 10.01 28.54
N GLN A 188 -19.10 10.96 28.02
CA GLN A 188 -19.58 12.10 28.81
C GLN A 188 -20.46 11.65 29.98
N ALA A 189 -21.35 10.67 29.73
CA ALA A 189 -22.21 10.14 30.80
C ALA A 189 -21.40 9.40 31.88
N GLU A 190 -20.36 8.65 31.49
CA GLU A 190 -19.45 7.97 32.43
C GLU A 190 -18.67 8.99 33.28
N GLN A 191 -18.09 10.02 32.65
CA GLN A 191 -17.38 11.09 33.37
C GLN A 191 -18.28 11.79 34.39
N GLN A 192 -19.52 12.14 34.01
CA GLN A 192 -20.50 12.75 34.91
C GLN A 192 -20.88 11.82 36.07
N ARG A 193 -20.93 10.50 35.85
CA ARG A 193 -21.17 9.50 36.92
C ARG A 193 -19.99 9.41 37.89
N GLU A 194 -18.76 9.42 37.40
CA GLU A 194 -17.56 9.43 38.22
C GLU A 194 -17.45 10.71 39.07
N GLU A 195 -17.80 11.86 38.50
CA GLU A 195 -17.84 13.16 39.18
C GLU A 195 -19.06 13.33 40.11
N LYS A 196 -19.97 12.34 40.16
CA LYS A 196 -21.25 12.39 40.92
C LYS A 196 -22.16 13.55 40.48
N GLN A 197 -22.06 14.00 39.25
CA GLN A 197 -22.88 15.05 38.66
C GLN A 197 -24.03 14.49 37.81
N PHE A 198 -24.13 13.15 37.65
CA PHE A 198 -25.14 12.48 36.85
C PHE A 198 -26.46 12.42 37.64
N ASP A 199 -27.24 13.49 37.57
CA ASP A 199 -28.55 13.63 38.19
C ASP A 199 -29.69 13.18 37.24
N LEU A 200 -30.94 13.29 37.71
CA LEU A 200 -32.13 12.94 36.92
C LEU A 200 -32.27 13.77 35.62
N GLN A 201 -31.77 15.00 35.61
CA GLN A 201 -31.81 15.87 34.45
C GLN A 201 -30.76 15.43 33.44
N ALA A 202 -29.54 15.17 33.87
CA ALA A 202 -28.46 14.64 33.02
C ALA A 202 -28.82 13.28 32.41
N GLN A 203 -29.49 12.41 33.18
CA GLN A 203 -30.00 11.15 32.67
C GLN A 203 -31.07 11.34 31.58
N SER A 204 -32.02 12.26 31.79
CA SER A 204 -33.06 12.56 30.79
C SER A 204 -32.49 13.15 29.51
N GLU A 205 -31.45 14.00 29.62
CA GLU A 205 -30.73 14.55 28.46
C GLU A 205 -29.94 13.46 27.69
N TYR A 206 -29.28 12.57 28.40
CA TYR A 206 -28.59 11.42 27.84
C TYR A 206 -29.55 10.52 27.07
N ASP A 207 -30.67 10.10 27.70
CA ASP A 207 -31.68 9.22 27.07
C ASP A 207 -32.30 9.87 25.83
N ALA A 208 -32.55 11.19 25.88
CA ALA A 208 -33.08 11.93 24.73
C ALA A 208 -32.10 12.00 23.55
N ASN A 209 -30.82 12.28 23.84
CA ASN A 209 -29.77 12.34 22.84
C ASN A 209 -29.48 10.96 22.24
N GLN A 210 -29.39 9.93 23.07
CA GLN A 210 -29.22 8.54 22.61
C GLN A 210 -30.36 8.13 21.67
N ALA A 211 -31.61 8.38 22.08
CA ALA A 211 -32.78 8.06 21.25
C ALA A 211 -32.81 8.85 19.92
N ALA A 212 -32.25 10.06 19.90
CA ALA A 212 -32.13 10.84 18.65
C ALA A 212 -31.08 10.25 17.71
N LEU A 213 -29.92 9.86 18.23
CA LEU A 213 -28.85 9.22 17.45
C LEU A 213 -29.25 7.84 16.95
N GLU A 214 -29.93 7.03 17.78
CA GLU A 214 -30.47 5.73 17.38
C GLU A 214 -31.51 5.84 16.23
N ARG A 215 -32.40 6.84 16.30
CA ARG A 215 -33.33 7.10 15.18
C ARG A 215 -32.60 7.44 13.89
N ARG A 216 -31.53 8.22 13.99
CA ARG A 216 -30.69 8.58 12.83
C ARG A 216 -29.97 7.35 12.27
N LEU A 217 -29.51 6.45 13.12
CA LEU A 217 -28.90 5.17 12.73
C LEU A 217 -29.90 4.30 11.97
N ILE A 218 -31.14 4.20 12.44
CA ILE A 218 -32.21 3.47 11.77
C ILE A 218 -32.48 4.05 10.37
N GLN A 219 -32.58 5.39 10.26
CA GLN A 219 -32.80 6.06 8.97
C GLN A 219 -31.65 5.83 7.98
N LEU A 220 -30.39 5.86 8.47
CA LEU A 220 -29.23 5.55 7.62
C LEU A 220 -29.23 4.10 7.16
N ASN A 221 -29.57 3.16 8.04
CA ASN A 221 -29.68 1.75 7.69
C ASN A 221 -30.81 1.48 6.66
N GLU A 222 -31.98 2.12 6.83
CA GLU A 222 -33.05 2.05 5.84
C GLU A 222 -32.61 2.60 4.47
N ARG A 223 -31.88 3.73 4.47
CA ARG A 223 -31.33 4.30 3.23
C ARG A 223 -30.30 3.39 2.58
N LEU A 224 -29.43 2.76 3.37
CA LEU A 224 -28.45 1.78 2.87
C LEU A 224 -29.15 0.57 2.24
N ASN A 225 -30.18 0.02 2.91
CA ASN A 225 -30.96 -1.11 2.40
C ASN A 225 -31.63 -0.75 1.07
N ASN A 226 -32.25 0.43 0.97
CA ASN A 226 -32.88 0.88 -0.27
C ASN A 226 -31.85 1.03 -1.41
N LEU A 227 -30.67 1.61 -1.15
CA LEU A 227 -29.60 1.73 -2.15
C LEU A 227 -29.04 0.36 -2.55
N GLN A 228 -28.98 -0.58 -1.62
CA GLN A 228 -28.55 -1.94 -1.91
C GLN A 228 -29.58 -2.67 -2.78
N GLU A 229 -30.86 -2.62 -2.43
CA GLU A 229 -31.95 -3.18 -3.24
C GLU A 229 -31.96 -2.57 -4.66
N GLU A 230 -31.82 -1.24 -4.78
CA GLU A 230 -31.71 -0.55 -6.07
C GLU A 230 -30.51 -1.04 -6.88
N SER A 231 -29.36 -1.23 -6.25
CA SER A 231 -28.13 -1.68 -6.91
C SER A 231 -28.16 -3.15 -7.37
N GLU A 232 -29.03 -3.98 -6.78
CA GLU A 232 -29.19 -5.39 -7.09
C GLU A 232 -30.30 -5.68 -8.13
N ARG A 233 -31.10 -4.68 -8.51
CA ARG A 233 -32.19 -4.82 -9.50
C ARG A 233 -31.71 -5.25 -10.88
N ASP A 234 -30.58 -4.66 -11.31
CA ASP A 234 -30.03 -4.90 -12.61
C ASP A 234 -29.10 -6.12 -12.58
N VAL A 235 -29.42 -7.11 -13.39
CA VAL A 235 -28.72 -8.39 -13.46
C VAL A 235 -28.22 -8.66 -14.88
N LEU A 236 -26.93 -9.02 -15.00
CA LEU A 236 -26.34 -9.48 -16.24
C LEU A 236 -26.43 -11.00 -16.34
N ILE A 237 -26.80 -11.52 -17.52
CA ILE A 237 -26.80 -12.95 -17.80
C ILE A 237 -25.58 -13.27 -18.64
N LEU A 238 -24.70 -14.07 -18.06
CA LEU A 238 -23.47 -14.56 -18.69
C LEU A 238 -23.57 -16.06 -18.95
N ARG A 239 -23.29 -16.51 -20.18
CA ARG A 239 -23.21 -17.92 -20.52
C ARG A 239 -21.77 -18.39 -20.42
N ASP A 240 -21.54 -19.46 -19.68
CA ASP A 240 -20.21 -20.05 -19.50
C ASP A 240 -19.79 -20.96 -20.69
N VAL A 241 -18.60 -21.55 -20.59
CA VAL A 241 -18.05 -22.48 -21.61
C VAL A 241 -18.86 -23.77 -21.76
N ASN A 242 -19.64 -24.15 -20.75
CA ASN A 242 -20.51 -25.34 -20.75
C ASN A 242 -21.92 -25.04 -21.27
N GLY A 243 -22.21 -23.77 -21.58
CA GLY A 243 -23.53 -23.34 -22.04
C GLY A 243 -24.52 -23.01 -20.91
N ILE A 244 -24.08 -23.00 -19.65
CA ILE A 244 -24.90 -22.67 -18.48
C ILE A 244 -24.97 -21.15 -18.35
N GLU A 245 -26.16 -20.63 -18.08
CA GLU A 245 -26.41 -19.21 -17.87
C GLU A 245 -26.34 -18.87 -16.38
N HIS A 246 -25.52 -17.89 -16.06
CA HIS A 246 -25.30 -17.38 -14.71
C HIS A 246 -25.79 -15.93 -14.61
N SER A 247 -26.54 -15.65 -13.54
CA SER A 247 -27.06 -14.31 -13.26
C SER A 247 -26.11 -13.60 -12.30
N ILE A 248 -25.59 -12.45 -12.71
CA ILE A 248 -24.63 -11.65 -11.93
C ILE A 248 -25.22 -10.26 -11.73
N PRO A 249 -25.47 -9.82 -10.48
CA PRO A 249 -25.91 -8.45 -10.19
C PRO A 249 -24.88 -7.43 -10.68
N LEU A 250 -25.31 -6.33 -11.30
CA LEU A 250 -24.41 -5.27 -11.78
C LEU A 250 -23.66 -4.60 -10.63
N SER A 251 -24.20 -4.60 -9.42
CA SER A 251 -23.52 -4.11 -8.20
C SER A 251 -22.19 -4.82 -7.90
N GLN A 252 -22.07 -6.09 -8.30
CA GLN A 252 -20.85 -6.88 -8.15
C GLN A 252 -19.83 -6.64 -9.27
N ILE A 253 -20.22 -6.01 -10.38
CA ILE A 253 -19.36 -5.81 -11.55
C ILE A 253 -18.66 -4.45 -11.45
N VAL A 254 -17.34 -4.47 -11.47
CA VAL A 254 -16.50 -3.26 -11.45
C VAL A 254 -16.24 -2.74 -12.86
N ALA A 255 -15.98 -3.65 -13.81
CA ALA A 255 -15.75 -3.36 -15.21
C ALA A 255 -16.13 -4.53 -16.11
N ALA A 256 -16.53 -4.23 -17.34
CA ALA A 256 -16.85 -5.21 -18.38
C ALA A 256 -16.22 -4.78 -19.71
N TRP A 257 -15.49 -5.69 -20.38
CA TRP A 257 -14.84 -5.42 -21.66
C TRP A 257 -14.72 -6.68 -22.52
N GLN A 258 -14.46 -6.48 -23.83
CA GLN A 258 -14.25 -7.56 -24.79
C GLN A 258 -12.80 -7.52 -25.30
N PRO A 259 -11.85 -8.21 -24.65
CA PRO A 259 -10.41 -8.06 -24.94
C PRO A 259 -10.01 -8.47 -26.35
N ASN A 260 -10.76 -9.38 -26.98
CA ASN A 260 -10.47 -9.89 -28.31
C ASN A 260 -10.97 -8.95 -29.44
N ALA A 261 -12.04 -8.17 -29.17
CA ALA A 261 -12.59 -7.20 -30.11
C ALA A 261 -11.94 -5.80 -30.01
N MET A 262 -11.23 -5.51 -28.91
CA MET A 262 -10.62 -4.19 -28.68
C MET A 262 -9.54 -3.84 -29.70
N THR A 263 -9.59 -2.62 -30.22
CA THR A 263 -8.53 -1.97 -30.99
C THR A 263 -7.33 -1.61 -30.11
N LEU A 264 -6.19 -1.28 -30.71
CA LEU A 264 -5.00 -0.86 -29.94
C LEU A 264 -5.25 0.41 -29.11
N THR A 265 -6.04 1.35 -29.61
CA THR A 265 -6.41 2.59 -28.89
C THR A 265 -7.28 2.30 -27.68
N GLU A 266 -8.26 1.41 -27.81
CA GLU A 266 -9.10 0.97 -26.70
C GLU A 266 -8.30 0.20 -25.66
N LYS A 267 -7.35 -0.67 -26.08
CA LYS A 267 -6.44 -1.38 -25.18
C LYS A 267 -5.56 -0.43 -24.38
N THR A 268 -5.01 0.62 -25.01
CA THR A 268 -4.21 1.63 -24.30
C THR A 268 -5.06 2.44 -23.33
N GLY A 269 -6.29 2.80 -23.71
CA GLY A 269 -7.24 3.46 -22.80
C GLY A 269 -7.57 2.61 -21.60
N HIS A 270 -7.90 1.33 -21.81
CA HIS A 270 -8.17 0.36 -20.74
C HIS A 270 -6.96 0.17 -19.83
N PHE A 271 -5.75 0.04 -20.40
CA PHE A 271 -4.50 -0.06 -19.62
C PHE A 271 -4.30 1.12 -18.69
N LEU A 272 -4.47 2.35 -19.18
CA LEU A 272 -4.34 3.56 -18.35
C LEU A 272 -5.43 3.62 -17.27
N GLN A 273 -6.65 3.20 -17.59
CA GLN A 273 -7.76 3.14 -16.63
C GLN A 273 -7.48 2.09 -15.52
N GLN A 274 -6.99 0.92 -15.88
CA GLN A 274 -6.62 -0.13 -14.91
C GLN A 274 -5.45 0.31 -14.02
N LEU A 275 -4.44 0.96 -14.60
CA LEU A 275 -3.32 1.52 -13.85
C LEU A 275 -3.79 2.61 -12.87
N TRP A 276 -4.69 3.48 -13.30
CA TRP A 276 -5.28 4.50 -12.43
C TRP A 276 -6.07 3.86 -11.29
N ARG A 277 -6.94 2.90 -11.58
CA ARG A 277 -7.69 2.16 -10.56
C ARG A 277 -6.79 1.47 -9.56
N PHE A 278 -5.71 0.84 -10.02
CA PHE A 278 -4.73 0.20 -9.15
C PHE A 278 -4.17 1.17 -8.11
N VAL A 279 -3.88 2.41 -8.50
CA VAL A 279 -3.31 3.43 -7.60
C VAL A 279 -4.38 4.13 -6.76
N SER A 280 -5.60 4.33 -7.29
CA SER A 280 -6.66 5.13 -6.67
C SER A 280 -7.66 4.35 -5.84
N ASP A 281 -7.86 3.06 -6.16
CA ASP A 281 -8.91 2.28 -5.52
C ASP A 281 -8.40 1.64 -4.21
N SER A 282 -9.33 1.45 -3.28
CA SER A 282 -9.10 0.65 -2.08
C SER A 282 -9.42 -0.81 -2.39
N PRO A 283 -8.69 -1.78 -1.80
CA PRO A 283 -9.11 -3.18 -1.85
C PRO A 283 -10.53 -3.26 -1.29
N ALA A 284 -11.45 -3.83 -2.09
CA ALA A 284 -12.83 -3.99 -1.66
C ALA A 284 -12.90 -5.03 -0.53
N GLU A 285 -13.89 -4.88 0.36
CA GLU A 285 -14.29 -5.92 1.30
C GLU A 285 -14.74 -7.15 0.49
N GLY A 286 -13.83 -8.06 0.22
CA GLY A 286 -14.02 -9.21 -0.67
C GLY A 286 -12.80 -9.35 -1.58
N GLU A 287 -12.27 -10.43 -1.67
CA GLU A 287 -11.17 -11.09 -2.38
C GLU A 287 -10.46 -10.41 -3.60
N SER A 288 -10.77 -9.19 -4.01
CA SER A 288 -10.01 -8.51 -5.08
C SER A 288 -8.95 -7.58 -4.49
N ASP A 289 -7.74 -8.08 -4.32
CA ASP A 289 -6.54 -7.35 -3.86
C ASP A 289 -6.05 -6.30 -4.89
N PHE A 290 -6.93 -5.75 -5.72
CA PHE A 290 -6.51 -4.96 -6.89
C PHE A 290 -6.11 -3.53 -6.57
N GLY A 291 -6.66 -2.88 -5.54
CA GLY A 291 -6.37 -1.49 -5.18
C GLY A 291 -5.25 -1.37 -4.15
N VAL A 292 -4.35 -0.39 -4.29
CA VAL A 292 -3.23 -0.18 -3.35
C VAL A 292 -3.25 1.19 -2.68
N PHE A 293 -4.31 1.98 -2.87
CA PHE A 293 -4.40 3.34 -2.34
C PHE A 293 -4.19 3.42 -0.82
N PRO A 294 -4.83 2.61 0.04
CA PRO A 294 -4.62 2.68 1.49
C PRO A 294 -3.19 2.36 1.90
N ALA A 295 -2.53 1.41 1.21
CA ALA A 295 -1.15 1.05 1.48
C ALA A 295 -0.17 2.14 1.02
N LEU A 296 -0.45 2.78 -0.13
CA LEU A 296 0.28 3.94 -0.62
C LEU A 296 0.16 5.11 0.37
N PHE A 297 -1.07 5.44 0.74
CA PHE A 297 -1.38 6.52 1.67
C PHE A 297 -0.72 6.29 3.03
N GLY A 298 -0.89 5.09 3.61
CA GLY A 298 -0.30 4.73 4.89
C GLY A 298 1.22 4.76 4.87
N THR A 299 1.88 4.29 3.79
CA THR A 299 3.33 4.38 3.63
C THR A 299 3.82 5.83 3.65
N VAL A 300 3.19 6.71 2.86
CA VAL A 300 3.58 8.13 2.77
C VAL A 300 3.33 8.83 4.10
N LEU A 301 2.15 8.66 4.69
CA LEU A 301 1.78 9.30 5.96
C LEU A 301 2.71 8.89 7.09
N MET A 302 2.99 7.59 7.23
CA MET A 302 3.92 7.07 8.22
C MET A 302 5.32 7.67 8.08
N VAL A 303 5.85 7.74 6.85
CA VAL A 303 7.18 8.32 6.57
C VAL A 303 7.21 9.82 6.92
N LEU A 304 6.13 10.55 6.64
CA LEU A 304 6.02 11.96 7.01
C LEU A 304 5.99 12.14 8.53
N LEU A 305 5.18 11.36 9.25
CA LEU A 305 5.14 11.40 10.72
C LEU A 305 6.48 11.04 11.34
N MET A 306 7.11 9.98 10.86
CA MET A 306 8.47 9.59 11.27
C MET A 306 9.45 10.76 11.05
N SER A 307 9.38 11.44 9.90
CA SER A 307 10.26 12.56 9.55
C SER A 307 10.13 13.75 10.51
N VAL A 308 8.89 14.05 10.91
CA VAL A 308 8.58 15.12 11.89
C VAL A 308 9.23 14.83 13.25
N VAL A 309 9.32 13.56 13.63
CA VAL A 309 9.91 13.15 14.92
C VAL A 309 11.43 13.01 14.83
N VAL A 310 11.94 12.31 13.81
CA VAL A 310 13.37 11.96 13.73
C VAL A 310 14.26 13.18 13.48
N MET A 311 13.75 14.16 12.72
CA MET A 311 14.56 15.33 12.35
C MET A 311 14.93 16.19 13.56
N PRO A 312 13.99 16.67 14.40
CA PRO A 312 14.33 17.45 15.60
C PRO A 312 15.20 16.65 16.57
N LEU A 313 14.82 15.40 16.85
CA LEU A 313 15.56 14.56 17.81
C LEU A 313 17.00 14.28 17.34
N GLY A 314 17.17 13.96 16.05
CA GLY A 314 18.48 13.70 15.45
C GLY A 314 19.36 14.93 15.44
N VAL A 315 18.81 16.11 15.12
CA VAL A 315 19.54 17.39 15.12
C VAL A 315 19.96 17.78 16.55
N ILE A 316 19.04 17.70 17.52
CA ILE A 316 19.33 18.00 18.93
C ILE A 316 20.45 17.08 19.44
N ALA A 317 20.36 15.78 19.19
CA ALA A 317 21.38 14.82 19.59
C ALA A 317 22.75 15.11 18.94
N ALA A 318 22.78 15.40 17.63
CA ALA A 318 23.99 15.72 16.91
C ALA A 318 24.65 17.03 17.40
N VAL A 319 23.83 18.06 17.64
CA VAL A 319 24.29 19.34 18.19
C VAL A 319 24.88 19.13 19.58
N TRP A 320 24.21 18.37 20.43
CA TRP A 320 24.72 18.06 21.76
C TRP A 320 26.06 17.31 21.68
N LEU A 321 26.15 16.28 20.84
CA LEU A 321 27.38 15.48 20.66
C LEU A 321 28.55 16.28 20.07
N HIS A 322 28.25 17.26 19.20
CA HIS A 322 29.29 18.03 18.51
C HIS A 322 29.71 19.29 19.26
N GLU A 323 28.76 20.08 19.79
CA GLU A 323 29.02 21.42 20.32
C GLU A 323 29.18 21.42 21.85
N TYR A 324 28.44 20.58 22.57
CA TYR A 324 28.37 20.62 24.05
C TYR A 324 29.06 19.45 24.73
N ALA A 325 29.09 18.29 24.09
CA ALA A 325 29.67 17.10 24.70
C ALA A 325 31.21 17.18 24.78
N GLY A 326 31.73 17.19 26.01
CA GLY A 326 33.16 17.15 26.25
C GLY A 326 33.81 15.84 25.77
N ARG A 327 35.13 15.80 25.68
CA ARG A 327 35.89 14.60 25.29
C ARG A 327 36.01 13.59 26.44
N ASN A 328 34.88 13.20 27.01
CA ASN A 328 34.79 12.29 28.14
C ASN A 328 34.55 10.84 27.69
N ALA A 329 34.80 9.88 28.58
CA ALA A 329 34.51 8.45 28.32
C ALA A 329 33.01 8.22 28.06
N LEU A 330 32.11 8.91 28.72
CA LEU A 330 30.64 8.82 28.51
C LEU A 330 30.26 9.28 27.10
N THR A 331 30.78 10.42 26.64
CA THR A 331 30.50 10.91 25.26
C THR A 331 30.98 9.92 24.21
N ARG A 332 32.17 9.31 24.46
CA ARG A 332 32.68 8.27 23.57
C ARG A 332 31.76 7.04 23.55
N LEU A 333 31.29 6.62 24.70
CA LEU A 333 30.35 5.51 24.83
C LEU A 333 29.03 5.79 24.07
N VAL A 334 28.44 6.97 24.25
CA VAL A 334 27.22 7.39 23.54
C VAL A 334 27.44 7.39 22.03
N ARG A 335 28.56 7.93 21.55
CA ARG A 335 28.88 7.94 20.10
C ARG A 335 29.01 6.52 19.53
N ILE A 336 29.71 5.63 20.26
CA ILE A 336 29.82 4.21 19.89
C ILE A 336 28.42 3.56 19.88
N ALA A 337 27.57 3.85 20.88
CA ALA A 337 26.22 3.32 20.95
C ALA A 337 25.38 3.79 19.76
N VAL A 338 25.41 5.08 19.40
CA VAL A 338 24.68 5.62 18.22
C VAL A 338 25.11 4.94 16.92
N VAL A 339 26.41 4.76 16.72
CA VAL A 339 26.92 4.09 15.50
C VAL A 339 26.52 2.61 15.48
N ASN A 340 26.61 1.91 16.62
CA ASN A 340 26.22 0.50 16.72
C ASN A 340 24.72 0.28 16.58
N LEU A 341 23.90 1.25 17.01
CA LEU A 341 22.45 1.20 16.88
C LEU A 341 22.03 1.08 15.40
N ALA A 342 22.78 1.70 14.48
CA ALA A 342 22.53 1.56 13.04
C ALA A 342 22.73 0.12 12.50
N GLY A 343 23.51 -0.69 13.20
CA GLY A 343 23.77 -2.10 12.85
C GLY A 343 22.80 -3.12 13.42
N VAL A 344 21.85 -2.70 14.27
CA VAL A 344 20.87 -3.60 14.88
C VAL A 344 19.86 -4.05 13.81
N PRO A 345 19.52 -5.37 13.73
CA PRO A 345 18.49 -5.85 12.81
C PRO A 345 17.15 -5.15 13.03
N SER A 346 16.49 -4.75 11.94
CA SER A 346 15.28 -3.92 11.99
C SER A 346 14.12 -4.58 12.77
N ILE A 347 14.01 -5.90 12.73
CA ILE A 347 12.99 -6.65 13.47
C ILE A 347 13.11 -6.45 15.01
N VAL A 348 14.33 -6.26 15.52
CA VAL A 348 14.56 -6.01 16.95
C VAL A 348 13.94 -4.68 17.38
N TYR A 349 14.00 -3.67 16.51
CA TYR A 349 13.26 -2.41 16.74
C TYR A 349 11.76 -2.61 16.79
N GLY A 350 11.22 -3.53 15.98
CA GLY A 350 9.80 -3.89 16.03
C GLY A 350 9.40 -4.52 17.37
N VAL A 351 10.21 -5.45 17.88
CA VAL A 351 9.99 -6.06 19.20
C VAL A 351 10.09 -5.02 20.31
N PHE A 352 11.10 -4.14 20.25
CA PHE A 352 11.23 -3.02 21.18
C PHE A 352 10.03 -2.07 21.09
N GLY A 353 9.61 -1.70 19.88
CA GLY A 353 8.46 -0.84 19.64
C GLY A 353 7.18 -1.41 20.24
N LEU A 354 6.94 -2.71 20.06
CA LEU A 354 5.80 -3.39 20.64
C LEU A 354 5.87 -3.41 22.19
N GLY A 355 7.01 -3.83 22.74
CA GLY A 355 7.16 -3.96 24.21
C GLY A 355 7.19 -2.61 24.94
N PHE A 356 7.95 -1.65 24.41
CA PHE A 356 8.14 -0.36 25.05
C PHE A 356 7.07 0.66 24.66
N PHE A 357 6.87 0.93 23.37
CA PHE A 357 5.93 1.95 22.95
C PHE A 357 4.47 1.51 23.14
N VAL A 358 4.10 0.33 22.64
CA VAL A 358 2.70 -0.11 22.68
C VAL A 358 2.30 -0.53 24.09
N TRP A 359 2.98 -1.53 24.68
CA TRP A 359 2.53 -2.09 25.96
C TRP A 359 2.84 -1.22 27.16
N LEU A 360 4.07 -0.66 27.27
CA LEU A 360 4.45 0.14 28.41
C LEU A 360 3.90 1.57 28.30
N VAL A 361 4.25 2.30 27.24
CA VAL A 361 3.85 3.71 27.10
C VAL A 361 2.37 3.81 26.75
N GLY A 362 1.89 3.11 25.71
CA GLY A 362 0.50 3.13 25.29
C GLY A 362 -0.45 2.64 26.37
N GLY A 363 -0.14 1.50 27.02
CA GLY A 363 -0.94 1.01 28.14
C GLY A 363 -0.93 1.94 29.37
N THR A 364 0.11 2.79 29.53
CA THR A 364 0.12 3.82 30.58
C THR A 364 -0.74 5.01 30.17
N VAL A 365 -0.68 5.43 28.92
CA VAL A 365 -1.54 6.49 28.37
C VAL A 365 -3.00 6.11 28.49
N ASP A 366 -3.37 4.88 28.15
CA ASP A 366 -4.76 4.41 28.27
C ASP A 366 -5.25 4.43 29.72
N ARG A 367 -4.42 3.98 30.67
CA ARG A 367 -4.78 4.03 32.09
C ARG A 367 -4.94 5.44 32.66
N LEU A 368 -4.21 6.43 32.13
CA LEU A 368 -4.22 7.79 32.62
C LEU A 368 -5.27 8.68 31.94
N PHE A 369 -5.52 8.47 30.64
CA PHE A 369 -6.34 9.38 29.84
C PHE A 369 -7.55 8.72 29.18
N TYR A 370 -7.56 7.38 29.06
CA TYR A 370 -8.60 6.62 28.38
C TYR A 370 -9.10 5.46 29.25
N SER A 371 -9.23 5.70 30.54
CA SER A 371 -9.67 4.67 31.50
C SER A 371 -11.07 4.17 31.23
N SER A 372 -11.96 5.00 30.67
CA SER A 372 -13.32 4.65 30.23
C SER A 372 -13.36 3.68 29.07
N ALA A 373 -12.37 3.71 28.18
CA ALA A 373 -12.29 2.80 27.03
C ALA A 373 -11.82 1.37 27.41
N LEU A 374 -11.33 1.14 28.62
CA LEU A 374 -10.90 -0.19 29.05
C LEU A 374 -12.13 -1.09 29.28
N PRO A 375 -12.11 -2.38 28.87
CA PRO A 375 -10.93 -3.22 28.52
C PRO A 375 -10.43 -3.11 27.07
N ASN A 376 -10.98 -2.22 26.22
CA ASN A 376 -10.57 -2.03 24.84
C ASN A 376 -9.54 -0.89 24.74
N PRO A 377 -8.21 -1.18 24.81
CA PRO A 377 -7.20 -0.13 24.86
C PRO A 377 -7.13 0.63 23.51
N THR A 378 -7.00 1.95 23.57
CA THR A 378 -6.85 2.84 22.41
C THR A 378 -5.40 2.90 21.95
N PHE A 379 -4.49 3.36 22.83
CA PHE A 379 -3.06 3.47 22.53
C PHE A 379 -2.23 2.26 22.98
N GLY A 380 -2.78 1.39 23.84
CA GLY A 380 -2.18 0.10 24.20
C GLY A 380 -2.24 -0.95 23.07
N THR A 381 -2.69 -0.57 21.88
CA THR A 381 -2.73 -1.39 20.65
C THR A 381 -1.71 -0.91 19.62
N PRO A 382 -1.21 -1.81 18.76
CA PRO A 382 -0.37 -1.42 17.62
C PRO A 382 -1.10 -0.43 16.70
N GLY A 383 -0.43 0.67 16.32
CA GLY A 383 -1.02 1.73 15.49
C GLY A 383 0.02 2.61 14.80
N LEU A 384 -0.47 3.58 14.03
CA LEU A 384 0.35 4.47 13.20
C LEU A 384 1.38 5.28 14.00
N LEU A 385 1.00 5.75 15.22
CA LEU A 385 1.91 6.49 16.09
C LEU A 385 3.13 5.67 16.48
N TRP A 386 2.89 4.46 16.96
CA TRP A 386 3.95 3.58 17.46
C TRP A 386 4.84 3.08 16.32
N ALA A 387 4.26 2.81 15.16
CA ALA A 387 5.00 2.47 13.96
C ALA A 387 5.93 3.61 13.52
N SER A 388 5.44 4.84 13.50
CA SER A 388 6.21 6.03 13.16
C SER A 388 7.34 6.31 14.16
N LEU A 389 7.11 6.15 15.46
CA LEU A 389 8.12 6.29 16.51
C LEU A 389 9.19 5.19 16.44
N THR A 390 8.77 3.96 16.18
CA THR A 390 9.70 2.82 16.02
C THR A 390 10.64 3.04 14.83
N LEU A 391 10.12 3.52 13.70
CA LEU A 391 10.95 3.87 12.55
C LEU A 391 11.79 5.12 12.77
N ALA A 392 11.29 6.09 13.52
CA ALA A 392 12.09 7.25 13.92
C ALA A 392 13.31 6.80 14.73
N LEU A 393 13.14 5.89 15.69
CA LEU A 393 14.25 5.33 16.47
C LEU A 393 15.24 4.56 15.59
N LEU A 394 14.77 3.77 14.63
CA LEU A 394 15.59 3.00 13.69
C LEU A 394 16.43 3.92 12.78
N THR A 395 15.88 5.06 12.36
CA THR A 395 16.52 5.99 11.43
C THR A 395 17.29 7.12 12.13
N LEU A 396 17.09 7.29 13.44
CA LEU A 396 17.73 8.31 14.26
C LEU A 396 19.26 8.36 14.10
N PRO A 397 19.99 7.23 14.14
CA PRO A 397 21.45 7.25 13.96
C PRO A 397 21.89 7.85 12.62
N VAL A 398 21.12 7.63 11.55
CA VAL A 398 21.43 8.16 10.21
C VAL A 398 21.38 9.69 10.21
N VAL A 399 20.34 10.26 10.84
CA VAL A 399 20.18 11.72 10.93
C VAL A 399 21.24 12.33 11.85
N ILE A 400 21.56 11.68 12.98
CA ILE A 400 22.60 12.14 13.91
C ILE A 400 23.95 12.21 13.19
N VAL A 401 24.38 11.13 12.56
CA VAL A 401 25.70 11.05 11.88
C VAL A 401 25.79 12.06 10.73
N ALA A 402 24.76 12.14 9.88
CA ALA A 402 24.76 13.09 8.77
C ALA A 402 24.79 14.56 9.26
N THR A 403 24.10 14.86 10.35
CA THR A 403 24.10 16.20 10.95
C THR A 403 25.46 16.51 11.60
N GLU A 404 26.05 15.57 12.34
CA GLU A 404 27.37 15.71 12.97
C GLU A 404 28.47 15.94 11.92
N GLU A 405 28.43 15.18 10.80
CA GLU A 405 29.31 15.43 9.65
C GLU A 405 29.12 16.82 9.04
N GLY A 406 27.86 17.30 8.97
CA GLY A 406 27.57 18.65 8.51
C GLY A 406 28.14 19.73 9.40
N LEU A 407 27.95 19.58 10.71
CA LEU A 407 28.51 20.50 11.73
C LEU A 407 30.03 20.54 11.71
N SER A 408 30.68 19.39 11.51
CA SER A 408 32.17 19.28 11.45
C SER A 408 32.78 19.97 10.24
N ARG A 409 32.05 20.21 9.18
CA ARG A 409 32.50 20.89 7.95
C ARG A 409 32.49 22.41 8.07
N ILE A 410 31.85 22.96 9.12
CA ILE A 410 31.75 24.40 9.33
C ILE A 410 33.08 24.91 9.93
N PRO A 411 33.76 25.89 9.30
CA PRO A 411 35.04 26.41 9.79
C PRO A 411 34.89 27.04 11.18
N ASP A 412 35.88 26.77 12.07
CA ASP A 412 35.92 27.33 13.41
C ASP A 412 36.04 28.86 13.43
N SER A 413 36.63 29.45 12.36
CA SER A 413 36.71 30.89 12.19
C SER A 413 35.38 31.60 12.20
N LEU A 414 34.32 30.97 11.68
CA LEU A 414 32.97 31.53 11.69
C LEU A 414 32.37 31.55 13.10
N ARG A 415 32.61 30.49 13.88
CA ARG A 415 32.19 30.42 15.27
C ARG A 415 32.93 31.47 16.12
N GLN A 416 34.26 31.53 15.98
CA GLN A 416 35.08 32.51 16.70
C GLN A 416 34.75 33.94 16.30
N GLY A 417 34.49 34.21 15.02
CA GLY A 417 34.08 35.52 14.54
C GLY A 417 32.74 35.99 15.15
N SER A 418 31.76 35.11 15.23
CA SER A 418 30.47 35.41 15.90
C SER A 418 30.65 35.70 17.38
N LEU A 419 31.40 34.88 18.10
CA LEU A 419 31.72 35.08 19.52
C LEU A 419 32.51 36.37 19.77
N ALA A 420 33.46 36.71 18.86
CA ALA A 420 34.24 37.95 18.94
C ALA A 420 33.37 39.21 18.76
N LEU A 421 32.25 39.12 18.06
CA LEU A 421 31.23 40.19 17.92
C LEU A 421 30.31 40.29 19.14
N GLY A 422 30.50 39.46 20.18
CA GLY A 422 29.75 39.48 21.43
C GLY A 422 28.52 38.57 21.46
N ALA A 423 28.33 37.73 20.43
CA ALA A 423 27.24 36.75 20.46
C ALA A 423 27.51 35.64 21.49
N THR A 424 26.48 35.15 22.12
CA THR A 424 26.52 33.97 22.99
C THR A 424 26.72 32.69 22.18
N GLN A 425 27.14 31.60 22.83
CA GLN A 425 27.23 30.29 22.17
C GLN A 425 25.90 29.83 21.56
N ALA A 426 24.79 30.08 22.25
CA ALA A 426 23.46 29.73 21.77
C ALA A 426 23.08 30.57 20.53
N GLU A 427 23.32 31.88 20.54
CA GLU A 427 23.07 32.75 19.39
C GLU A 427 23.93 32.38 18.18
N THR A 428 25.22 32.08 18.40
CA THR A 428 26.14 31.60 17.35
C THR A 428 25.60 30.29 16.76
N LEU A 429 25.14 29.37 17.60
CA LEU A 429 24.56 28.09 17.15
C LEU A 429 23.30 28.30 16.29
N TRP A 430 22.33 29.07 16.78
CA TRP A 430 21.05 29.25 16.10
C TRP A 430 21.14 30.13 14.84
N ASN A 431 21.96 31.17 14.86
CA ASN A 431 22.00 32.17 13.79
C ASN A 431 23.08 31.91 12.74
N VAL A 432 24.14 31.13 13.09
CA VAL A 432 25.26 30.89 12.18
C VAL A 432 25.42 29.40 11.87
N VAL A 433 25.58 28.57 12.90
CA VAL A 433 25.99 27.17 12.72
C VAL A 433 24.86 26.31 12.18
N LEU A 434 23.68 26.35 12.79
CA LEU A 434 22.53 25.55 12.35
C LEU A 434 22.07 25.87 10.91
N PRO A 435 21.92 27.14 10.51
CA PRO A 435 21.57 27.47 9.13
C PRO A 435 22.57 26.94 8.10
N MET A 436 23.86 26.96 8.42
CA MET A 436 24.90 26.41 7.54
C MET A 436 24.89 24.87 7.49
N ALA A 437 24.44 24.20 8.55
CA ALA A 437 24.33 22.75 8.61
C ALA A 437 23.06 22.20 7.93
N VAL A 438 22.02 23.03 7.65
CA VAL A 438 20.74 22.61 7.05
C VAL A 438 20.91 21.69 5.83
N PRO A 439 21.80 21.94 4.86
CA PRO A 439 21.96 21.04 3.71
C PRO A 439 22.40 19.63 4.09
N ALA A 440 23.19 19.46 5.16
CA ALA A 440 23.63 18.17 5.65
C ALA A 440 22.49 17.47 6.45
N MET A 441 21.78 18.23 7.28
CA MET A 441 20.58 17.75 7.99
C MET A 441 19.55 17.20 7.02
N LEU A 442 19.24 17.92 5.94
CA LEU A 442 18.34 17.46 4.89
C LEU A 442 18.87 16.23 4.16
N THR A 443 20.18 16.08 4.01
CA THR A 443 20.77 14.86 3.45
C THR A 443 20.51 13.67 4.37
N GLY A 444 20.68 13.84 5.68
CA GLY A 444 20.34 12.83 6.69
C GLY A 444 18.86 12.44 6.64
N LEU A 445 17.97 13.43 6.52
CA LEU A 445 16.53 13.18 6.38
C LEU A 445 16.19 12.40 5.10
N ILE A 446 16.77 12.76 3.95
CA ILE A 446 16.57 12.04 2.68
C ILE A 446 16.97 10.56 2.83
N LEU A 447 18.10 10.28 3.45
CA LEU A 447 18.56 8.91 3.70
C LEU A 447 17.62 8.17 4.67
N ALA A 448 17.14 8.83 5.71
CA ALA A 448 16.19 8.28 6.67
C ALA A 448 14.85 7.93 6.00
N VAL A 449 14.31 8.83 5.17
CA VAL A 449 13.06 8.63 4.40
C VAL A 449 13.19 7.45 3.44
N ALA A 450 14.28 7.40 2.67
CA ALA A 450 14.52 6.31 1.73
C ALA A 450 14.59 4.94 2.43
N ARG A 451 15.24 4.89 3.61
CA ARG A 451 15.30 3.69 4.42
C ARG A 451 13.94 3.30 5.00
N ALA A 452 13.27 4.23 5.65
CA ALA A 452 12.00 3.98 6.33
C ALA A 452 10.88 3.51 5.38
N ALA A 453 10.80 4.07 4.18
CA ALA A 453 9.79 3.68 3.19
C ALA A 453 9.93 2.22 2.70
N GLY A 454 11.14 1.66 2.78
CA GLY A 454 11.39 0.26 2.40
C GLY A 454 11.35 -0.75 3.56
N GLU A 455 11.26 -0.30 4.81
CA GLU A 455 11.30 -1.18 5.98
C GLU A 455 9.92 -1.77 6.28
N THR A 456 9.83 -3.09 6.29
CA THR A 456 8.56 -3.82 6.54
C THR A 456 8.60 -4.59 7.85
N ALA A 457 9.74 -5.23 8.18
CA ALA A 457 9.84 -6.16 9.30
C ALA A 457 9.44 -5.59 10.67
N PRO A 458 9.89 -4.39 11.10
CA PRO A 458 9.46 -3.82 12.38
C PRO A 458 7.97 -3.45 12.37
N LEU A 459 7.43 -3.04 11.22
CA LEU A 459 6.08 -2.56 11.09
C LEU A 459 5.03 -3.66 11.26
N MET A 460 5.35 -4.90 10.88
CA MET A 460 4.48 -6.07 11.08
C MET A 460 4.11 -6.29 12.54
N LEU A 461 4.97 -5.85 13.47
CA LEU A 461 4.74 -6.02 14.92
C LEU A 461 4.03 -4.81 15.53
N VAL A 462 4.10 -3.62 14.92
CA VAL A 462 3.77 -2.35 15.59
C VAL A 462 2.54 -1.64 14.99
N GLY A 463 1.89 -2.19 13.95
CA GLY A 463 0.66 -1.54 13.49
C GLY A 463 0.25 -1.75 12.05
N VAL A 464 1.03 -2.47 11.25
CA VAL A 464 0.65 -2.77 9.87
C VAL A 464 -0.26 -3.98 9.80
N VAL A 465 -1.32 -3.86 9.01
CA VAL A 465 -2.30 -4.93 8.75
C VAL A 465 -2.53 -5.11 7.26
N LYS A 466 -3.09 -6.27 6.91
CA LYS A 466 -3.42 -6.62 5.52
C LYS A 466 -4.51 -5.72 4.94
N MET A 467 -5.52 -5.41 5.73
CA MET A 467 -6.69 -4.65 5.31
C MET A 467 -7.15 -3.74 6.44
N VAL A 468 -7.49 -2.50 6.11
CA VAL A 468 -8.06 -1.53 7.05
C VAL A 468 -9.45 -1.13 6.57
N PRO A 469 -10.45 -1.07 7.47
CA PRO A 469 -11.77 -0.59 7.13
C PRO A 469 -11.75 0.92 6.87
N GLU A 470 -10.90 1.66 7.57
CA GLU A 470 -10.82 3.11 7.54
C GLU A 470 -9.38 3.61 7.44
N LEU A 471 -9.20 4.73 6.76
CA LEU A 471 -7.91 5.40 6.68
C LEU A 471 -7.57 6.08 8.01
N PRO A 472 -6.26 6.26 8.31
CA PRO A 472 -5.84 7.04 9.47
C PRO A 472 -6.21 8.54 9.42
N VAL A 473 -6.66 9.02 8.26
CA VAL A 473 -7.15 10.40 8.06
C VAL A 473 -8.54 10.31 7.45
N ASP A 474 -9.50 10.93 8.11
CA ASP A 474 -10.89 11.00 7.66
C ASP A 474 -11.53 12.35 8.01
N ALA A 475 -12.85 12.47 7.81
CA ALA A 475 -13.62 13.68 8.10
C ALA A 475 -14.13 13.76 9.56
N VAL A 476 -13.79 12.77 10.40
CA VAL A 476 -14.22 12.66 11.79
C VAL A 476 -13.16 13.25 12.70
N PHE A 477 -13.55 14.11 13.66
CA PHE A 477 -12.60 14.66 14.65
C PHE A 477 -11.93 13.53 15.46
N PRO A 478 -10.58 13.52 15.66
CA PRO A 478 -9.59 14.60 15.43
C PRO A 478 -8.97 14.64 14.02
N TYR A 479 -9.59 14.10 12.98
CA TYR A 479 -9.19 14.08 11.58
C TYR A 479 -7.94 13.25 11.27
N LEU A 480 -7.00 13.12 12.20
CA LEU A 480 -5.81 12.29 12.12
C LEU A 480 -5.81 11.32 13.32
N HIS A 481 -6.10 10.07 13.04
CA HIS A 481 -6.20 8.99 14.01
C HIS A 481 -4.89 8.24 14.12
N LEU A 482 -4.07 8.63 15.10
CA LEU A 482 -2.73 8.06 15.31
C LEU A 482 -2.75 6.67 15.95
N ASP A 483 -3.86 6.31 16.56
CA ASP A 483 -4.15 5.01 17.19
C ASP A 483 -4.48 3.93 16.17
N ARG A 484 -5.04 4.32 15.01
CA ARG A 484 -5.48 3.36 13.99
C ARG A 484 -4.33 2.56 13.39
N LYS A 485 -4.62 1.31 13.07
CA LYS A 485 -3.79 0.47 12.22
C LYS A 485 -3.80 0.99 10.79
N PHE A 486 -2.77 0.66 10.01
CA PHE A 486 -2.66 1.14 8.65
C PHE A 486 -2.08 0.07 7.72
N MET A 487 -2.28 0.25 6.42
CA MET A 487 -1.65 -0.58 5.40
C MET A 487 -0.32 0.02 4.96
N HIS A 488 0.62 -0.84 4.54
CA HIS A 488 1.93 -0.43 4.05
C HIS A 488 2.29 -1.19 2.78
N LEU A 489 2.84 -0.51 1.76
CA LEU A 489 3.18 -1.12 0.47
C LEU A 489 4.16 -2.29 0.59
N GLY A 490 5.17 -2.18 1.45
CA GLY A 490 6.11 -3.28 1.68
C GLY A 490 5.45 -4.52 2.28
N PHE A 491 4.47 -4.34 3.18
CA PHE A 491 3.69 -5.45 3.72
C PHE A 491 2.76 -6.05 2.67
N GLN A 492 2.14 -5.24 1.83
CA GLN A 492 1.30 -5.72 0.73
C GLN A 492 2.10 -6.55 -0.28
N ILE A 493 3.35 -6.15 -0.59
CA ILE A 493 4.25 -6.98 -1.40
C ILE A 493 4.50 -8.33 -0.74
N TYR A 494 4.75 -8.34 0.57
CA TYR A 494 4.96 -9.58 1.33
C TYR A 494 3.71 -10.47 1.34
N ASP A 495 2.55 -9.88 1.60
CA ASP A 495 1.26 -10.59 1.63
C ASP A 495 0.95 -11.24 0.27
N LEU A 496 1.04 -10.49 -0.82
CA LEU A 496 0.83 -10.98 -2.18
C LEU A 496 1.84 -12.06 -2.60
N ALA A 497 3.11 -11.94 -2.15
CA ALA A 497 4.16 -12.86 -2.54
C ALA A 497 4.13 -14.19 -1.77
N PHE A 498 3.68 -14.19 -0.49
CA PHE A 498 3.85 -15.33 0.40
C PHE A 498 2.57 -15.80 1.08
N GLN A 499 1.55 -14.94 1.24
CA GLN A 499 0.31 -15.26 1.94
C GLN A 499 -0.90 -15.41 1.03
N SER A 500 -0.77 -15.02 -0.24
CA SER A 500 -1.85 -15.21 -1.22
C SER A 500 -2.10 -16.69 -1.49
N PRO A 501 -3.38 -17.12 -1.57
CA PRO A 501 -3.76 -18.48 -1.96
C PRO A 501 -3.25 -18.87 -3.35
N ASN A 502 -3.03 -17.88 -4.24
CA ASN A 502 -2.66 -18.08 -5.64
C ASN A 502 -1.36 -17.33 -5.99
N THR A 503 -0.27 -17.62 -5.26
CA THR A 503 1.01 -16.91 -5.41
C THR A 503 1.57 -16.86 -6.83
N GLU A 504 1.35 -17.89 -7.66
CA GLU A 504 1.78 -17.89 -9.08
C GLU A 504 1.02 -16.87 -9.93
N ALA A 505 -0.27 -16.72 -9.66
CA ALA A 505 -1.13 -15.80 -10.39
C ALA A 505 -0.95 -14.34 -9.98
N ASP A 506 -0.62 -14.11 -8.70
CA ASP A 506 -0.45 -12.76 -8.14
C ASP A 506 0.97 -12.21 -8.32
N ARG A 507 1.92 -13.05 -8.82
CA ARG A 507 3.29 -12.58 -9.12
C ARG A 507 3.35 -11.28 -9.91
N PRO A 508 2.58 -11.07 -10.99
CA PRO A 508 2.64 -9.81 -11.73
C PRO A 508 2.21 -8.61 -10.88
N LEU A 509 1.25 -8.81 -9.96
CA LEU A 509 0.80 -7.76 -9.04
C LEU A 509 1.86 -7.42 -7.98
N VAL A 510 2.62 -8.43 -7.51
CA VAL A 510 3.81 -8.23 -6.66
C VAL A 510 4.81 -7.31 -7.35
N PHE A 511 5.11 -7.54 -8.63
CA PHE A 511 6.03 -6.68 -9.39
C PHE A 511 5.48 -5.27 -9.60
N ALA A 512 4.17 -5.13 -9.85
CA ALA A 512 3.52 -3.83 -9.99
C ALA A 512 3.58 -3.02 -8.68
N THR A 513 3.28 -3.66 -7.55
CA THR A 513 3.35 -3.03 -6.22
C THR A 513 4.79 -2.67 -5.84
N ALA A 514 5.76 -3.55 -6.15
CA ALA A 514 7.18 -3.27 -5.94
C ALA A 514 7.67 -2.09 -6.80
N LEU A 515 7.26 -2.04 -8.08
CA LEU A 515 7.55 -0.90 -8.94
C LEU A 515 6.98 0.41 -8.36
N LEU A 516 5.73 0.37 -7.90
CA LEU A 516 5.07 1.53 -7.29
C LEU A 516 5.82 2.00 -6.04
N LEU A 517 6.24 1.07 -5.16
CA LEU A 517 7.04 1.40 -3.98
C LEU A 517 8.36 2.11 -4.37
N VAL A 518 9.09 1.56 -5.36
CA VAL A 518 10.32 2.18 -5.86
C VAL A 518 10.06 3.58 -6.42
N LEU A 519 8.98 3.77 -7.18
CA LEU A 519 8.59 5.06 -7.74
C LEU A 519 8.25 6.08 -6.64
N ILE A 520 7.55 5.66 -5.58
CA ILE A 520 7.23 6.54 -4.44
C ILE A 520 8.50 6.95 -3.70
N ILE A 521 9.39 6.00 -3.41
CA ILE A 521 10.68 6.31 -2.76
C ILE A 521 11.48 7.29 -3.63
N LEU A 522 11.52 7.08 -4.95
CA LEU A 522 12.17 7.98 -5.88
C LEU A 522 11.53 9.38 -5.86
N LEU A 523 10.20 9.46 -5.88
CA LEU A 523 9.45 10.71 -5.83
C LEU A 523 9.72 11.47 -4.53
N LEU A 524 9.63 10.80 -3.38
CA LEU A 524 9.92 11.41 -2.08
C LEU A 524 11.36 11.94 -2.01
N ASN A 525 12.32 11.16 -2.53
CA ASN A 525 13.71 11.59 -2.60
C ASN A 525 13.93 12.79 -3.54
N LEU A 526 13.26 12.81 -4.69
CA LEU A 526 13.33 13.95 -5.62
C LEU A 526 12.72 15.22 -5.01
N LEU A 527 11.58 15.10 -4.31
CA LEU A 527 10.97 16.23 -3.61
C LEU A 527 11.89 16.76 -2.51
N ALA A 528 12.47 15.88 -1.70
CA ALA A 528 13.41 16.26 -0.65
C ALA A 528 14.72 16.86 -1.21
N MET A 529 15.26 16.33 -2.33
CA MET A 529 16.40 16.93 -3.03
C MET A 529 16.06 18.31 -3.62
N GLY A 530 14.87 18.48 -4.17
CA GLY A 530 14.38 19.78 -4.67
C GLY A 530 14.29 20.82 -3.55
N LEU A 531 13.77 20.43 -2.38
CA LEU A 531 13.72 21.26 -1.19
C LEU A 531 15.13 21.62 -0.71
N ARG A 532 16.04 20.65 -0.63
CA ARG A 532 17.44 20.89 -0.28
C ARG A 532 18.13 21.87 -1.24
N HIS A 533 17.90 21.73 -2.53
CA HIS A 533 18.50 22.63 -3.55
C HIS A 533 18.00 24.07 -3.38
N ARG A 534 16.68 24.26 -3.23
CA ARG A 534 16.08 25.59 -2.98
C ARG A 534 16.61 26.25 -1.70
N LEU A 535 16.71 25.50 -0.61
CA LEU A 535 17.24 26.02 0.64
C LEU A 535 18.74 26.35 0.54
N ARG A 536 19.54 25.49 -0.11
CA ARG A 536 20.95 25.76 -0.34
C ARG A 536 21.20 27.05 -1.15
N GLU A 537 20.43 27.31 -2.19
CA GLU A 537 20.52 28.55 -2.98
C GLU A 537 20.18 29.77 -2.13
N ARG A 538 19.13 29.70 -1.32
CA ARG A 538 18.72 30.79 -0.41
C ARG A 538 19.81 31.16 0.59
N TYR A 539 20.47 30.16 1.19
CA TYR A 539 21.56 30.40 2.13
C TYR A 539 22.87 30.86 1.44
N ARG A 540 23.11 30.43 0.21
CA ARG A 540 24.27 30.91 -0.57
C ARG A 540 24.17 32.41 -0.92
N LEU A 541 22.97 32.90 -1.18
CA LEU A 541 22.71 34.34 -1.43
C LEU A 541 22.87 35.20 -0.17
N MET A 542 22.76 34.63 1.04
CA MET A 542 23.00 35.33 2.30
C MET A 542 24.49 35.37 2.70
N THR A 543 25.34 34.58 2.05
CA THR A 543 26.80 34.51 2.32
C THR A 543 27.65 35.25 1.29
N GLN A 544 27.04 35.78 0.23
CA GLN A 544 27.62 36.76 -0.70
C GLN A 544 27.23 38.18 -0.30
#